data_714b21c9ae13717d1fb359a11e139ead
#
_entry.id   714b21c9ae13717d1fb359a11e139ead
#
_cell.length_a   1.000
_cell.length_b   1.000
_cell.length_c   1.000
_cell.angle_alpha   90.00
_cell.angle_beta   90.00
_cell.angle_gamma   90.00
#
_symmetry.space_group_name_H-M   'P 1'
#
loop_
_entity.id
_entity.type
_entity.pdbx_description
1 polymer ?
#
loop_
_entity_poly.entity_id
_entity_poly.type
_entity_poly.pdbx_seq_one_letter_code
_entity_poly.pdbx_strand_id
1 'polypeptide(L)'
;LILGENKKNRFEPDHALAMALKPEEFKTVLDIDSSTDEGMDACVRYLSGESLNLNNDNMSGKSINLYEDGVRTDNSKGWVLCCVDGISMGWGKMNNGIIKNHYPKGLRIMR
;
A
#
# COMPACT_ATOMS: atom_id res chain seq x y z
N LEU A 1 21.15 7.91 -10.14
CA LEU A 1 20.20 8.25 -9.08
C LEU A 1 19.70 6.97 -8.40
N ILE A 2 19.79 6.96 -7.10
CA ILE A 2 19.31 5.83 -6.30
C ILE A 2 17.89 6.11 -5.85
N LEU A 3 16.93 5.31 -6.31
CA LEU A 3 15.51 5.47 -5.99
C LEU A 3 15.08 4.58 -4.83
N GLY A 4 15.98 3.87 -4.25
CA GLY A 4 15.80 3.07 -3.06
C GLY A 4 17.14 2.74 -2.51
N GLU A 5 17.18 2.23 -1.31
CA GLU A 5 18.44 1.90 -0.68
C GLU A 5 18.64 0.39 -0.67
N ASN A 6 19.73 -0.06 -1.27
CA ASN A 6 20.04 -1.49 -1.32
C ASN A 6 21.16 -1.81 -0.35
N LYS A 7 20.78 -2.10 0.90
CA LYS A 7 21.73 -2.51 1.93
C LYS A 7 21.65 -4.00 2.14
N LYS A 8 22.79 -4.68 2.16
CA LYS A 8 22.86 -6.12 2.42
C LYS A 8 21.91 -6.91 1.52
N ASN A 9 21.86 -6.53 0.26
CA ASN A 9 21.00 -7.18 -0.75
C ASN A 9 19.50 -7.02 -0.49
N ARG A 10 19.11 -5.98 0.24
CA ARG A 10 17.71 -5.65 0.45
C ARG A 10 17.34 -4.40 -0.34
N PHE A 11 16.20 -4.47 -1.01
CA PHE A 11 15.59 -3.30 -1.61
C PHE A 11 14.70 -2.65 -0.55
N GLU A 12 14.97 -1.38 -0.26
CA GLU A 12 14.13 -0.59 0.65
C GLU A 12 13.73 0.69 -0.09
N PRO A 13 12.52 0.72 -0.67
CA PRO A 13 12.08 1.90 -1.41
C PRO A 13 11.83 3.08 -0.47
N ASP A 14 12.19 4.25 -0.91
CA ASP A 14 11.87 5.45 -0.14
C ASP A 14 10.52 6.02 -0.57
N HIS A 15 10.00 6.95 0.23
CA HIS A 15 8.70 7.55 -0.02
C HIS A 15 8.66 8.34 -1.31
N ALA A 16 9.76 8.99 -1.67
CA ALA A 16 9.83 9.77 -2.90
C ALA A 16 9.60 8.90 -4.13
N LEU A 17 10.10 7.66 -4.11
CA LEU A 17 9.85 6.73 -5.19
C LEU A 17 8.35 6.40 -5.31
N ALA A 18 7.68 6.18 -4.18
CA ALA A 18 6.24 5.91 -4.19
C ALA A 18 5.48 7.07 -4.85
N MET A 19 5.83 8.29 -4.50
CA MET A 19 5.14 9.46 -5.02
C MET A 19 5.43 9.70 -6.50
N ALA A 20 6.53 9.18 -7.03
CA ALA A 20 6.91 9.31 -8.44
C ALA A 20 6.30 8.23 -9.32
N LEU A 21 5.81 7.13 -8.75
CA LEU A 21 5.27 6.01 -9.51
C LEU A 21 3.77 6.14 -9.72
N LYS A 22 3.34 5.70 -10.88
CA LYS A 22 1.92 5.48 -11.14
C LYS A 22 1.58 4.04 -10.77
N PRO A 23 0.31 3.75 -10.43
CA PRO A 23 -0.08 2.38 -10.05
C PRO A 23 0.34 1.32 -11.07
N GLU A 24 0.23 1.61 -12.35
CA GLU A 24 0.58 0.65 -13.41
C GLU A 24 2.09 0.44 -13.57
N GLU A 25 2.91 1.21 -12.88
CA GLU A 25 4.36 1.13 -13.01
C GLU A 25 5.02 0.22 -11.99
N PHE A 26 4.28 -0.24 -11.00
CA PHE A 26 4.82 -1.13 -9.99
C PHE A 26 4.15 -2.50 -10.04
N LYS A 27 4.93 -3.54 -9.72
CA LYS A 27 4.46 -4.93 -9.82
C LYS A 27 3.26 -5.24 -8.93
N THR A 28 3.33 -4.85 -7.67
CA THR A 28 2.29 -5.15 -6.69
C THR A 28 1.68 -3.86 -6.17
N VAL A 29 0.39 -3.69 -6.37
CA VAL A 29 -0.33 -2.46 -6.06
C VAL A 29 -1.56 -2.77 -5.24
N LEU A 30 -1.76 -2.02 -4.17
CA LEU A 30 -3.01 -2.02 -3.41
C LEU A 30 -3.74 -0.73 -3.73
N ASP A 31 -4.98 -0.83 -4.22
CA ASP A 31 -5.79 0.34 -4.53
C ASP A 31 -7.02 0.36 -3.63
N ILE A 32 -7.18 1.44 -2.89
CA ILE A 32 -8.28 1.62 -1.95
C ILE A 32 -9.33 2.54 -2.59
N ASP A 33 -10.59 2.10 -2.59
CA ASP A 33 -11.69 2.91 -3.08
C ASP A 33 -12.27 3.71 -1.92
N SER A 34 -11.99 5.01 -1.89
CA SER A 34 -12.41 5.88 -0.80
C SER A 34 -13.88 6.25 -0.86
N SER A 35 -14.59 5.87 -1.93
CA SER A 35 -16.03 6.19 -2.05
C SER A 35 -16.89 5.32 -1.14
N THR A 36 -16.35 4.25 -0.57
CA THR A 36 -17.06 3.39 0.36
C THR A 36 -16.62 3.67 1.80
N ASP A 37 -17.45 3.31 2.77
CA ASP A 37 -17.12 3.50 4.19
C ASP A 37 -15.90 2.66 4.58
N GLU A 38 -15.87 1.40 4.13
CA GLU A 38 -14.73 0.52 4.41
C GLU A 38 -13.45 1.05 3.76
N GLY A 39 -13.55 1.55 2.53
CA GLY A 39 -12.39 2.09 1.82
C GLY A 39 -11.88 3.35 2.47
N MET A 40 -12.78 4.26 2.86
CA MET A 40 -12.39 5.48 3.56
C MET A 40 -11.74 5.16 4.90
N ASP A 41 -12.28 4.18 5.64
CA ASP A 41 -11.69 3.76 6.91
C ASP A 41 -10.28 3.19 6.69
N ALA A 42 -10.11 2.36 5.67
CA ALA A 42 -8.79 1.80 5.34
C ALA A 42 -7.80 2.91 4.97
N CYS A 43 -8.24 3.89 4.20
CA CYS A 43 -7.42 5.04 3.81
C CYS A 43 -6.95 5.81 5.04
N VAL A 44 -7.86 6.13 5.96
CA VAL A 44 -7.53 6.85 7.19
C VAL A 44 -6.55 6.03 8.05
N ARG A 45 -6.78 4.73 8.17
CA ARG A 45 -5.87 3.86 8.91
C ARG A 45 -4.47 3.88 8.30
N TYR A 46 -4.39 3.76 6.98
CA TYR A 46 -3.09 3.80 6.31
C TYR A 46 -2.37 5.12 6.57
N LEU A 47 -3.06 6.23 6.38
CA LEU A 47 -2.46 7.56 6.58
C LEU A 47 -2.10 7.84 8.03
N SER A 48 -2.71 7.11 8.97
CA SER A 48 -2.40 7.19 10.40
C SER A 48 -1.24 6.29 10.81
N GLY A 49 -0.72 5.48 9.89
CA GLY A 49 0.40 4.60 10.16
C GLY A 49 0.02 3.21 10.63
N GLU A 50 -1.26 2.84 10.56
CA GLU A 50 -1.71 1.52 10.98
C GLU A 50 -1.49 0.49 9.88
N SER A 51 -1.23 -0.75 10.29
CA SER A 51 -1.15 -1.88 9.35
C SER A 51 -2.55 -2.25 8.87
N LEU A 52 -2.62 -2.80 7.66
CA LEU A 52 -3.89 -3.25 7.07
C LEU A 52 -3.91 -4.78 7.05
N ASN A 53 -4.97 -5.37 7.60
CA ASN A 53 -5.14 -6.83 7.61
C ASN A 53 -6.20 -7.22 6.57
N LEU A 54 -5.75 -7.76 5.45
CA LEU A 54 -6.64 -8.14 4.35
C LEU A 54 -7.34 -9.48 4.60
N ASN A 55 -7.00 -10.18 5.68
CA ASN A 55 -7.72 -11.39 6.08
C ASN A 55 -9.00 -11.08 6.84
N ASN A 56 -9.19 -9.83 7.23
CA ASN A 56 -10.40 -9.39 7.91
C ASN A 56 -11.51 -9.19 6.89
N ASP A 57 -12.69 -9.75 7.14
CA ASP A 57 -13.83 -9.65 6.22
C ASP A 57 -14.21 -8.21 5.89
N ASN A 58 -13.98 -7.29 6.83
CA ASN A 58 -14.29 -5.87 6.62
C ASN A 58 -13.28 -5.20 5.69
N MET A 59 -12.16 -5.85 5.40
CA MET A 59 -11.09 -5.30 4.60
C MET A 59 -11.01 -5.97 3.22
N SER A 60 -11.96 -6.82 2.88
CA SER A 60 -11.98 -7.52 1.61
C SER A 60 -13.10 -7.00 0.73
N GLY A 61 -13.13 -7.45 -0.50
CA GLY A 61 -14.20 -7.13 -1.43
C GLY A 61 -13.89 -5.96 -2.35
N LYS A 62 -14.87 -5.09 -2.53
CA LYS A 62 -14.79 -4.05 -3.58
C LYS A 62 -13.99 -2.81 -3.17
N SER A 63 -13.81 -2.60 -1.87
CA SER A 63 -13.19 -1.37 -1.37
C SER A 63 -11.66 -1.41 -1.40
N ILE A 64 -11.09 -2.60 -1.31
CA ILE A 64 -9.63 -2.78 -1.27
C ILE A 64 -9.26 -3.81 -2.32
N ASN A 65 -8.48 -3.38 -3.29
CA ASN A 65 -8.13 -4.19 -4.45
C ASN A 65 -6.63 -4.37 -4.54
N LEU A 66 -6.17 -5.62 -4.49
CA LEU A 66 -4.77 -5.96 -4.61
C LEU A 66 -4.50 -6.49 -6.02
N TYR A 67 -3.46 -5.97 -6.65
CA TYR A 67 -3.05 -6.37 -7.99
C TYR A 67 -1.59 -6.79 -8.01
N GLU A 68 -1.28 -7.82 -8.77
CA GLU A 68 0.09 -8.21 -9.05
C GLU A 68 0.24 -8.39 -10.55
N ASP A 69 1.19 -7.66 -11.13
CA ASP A 69 1.42 -7.62 -12.58
C ASP A 69 0.14 -7.25 -13.35
N GLY A 70 -0.67 -6.37 -12.77
CA GLY A 70 -1.91 -5.91 -13.38
C GLY A 70 -3.09 -6.85 -13.23
N VAL A 71 -2.92 -7.98 -12.55
CA VAL A 71 -3.98 -8.97 -12.34
C VAL A 71 -4.41 -8.94 -10.88
N ARG A 72 -5.71 -8.90 -10.65
CA ARG A 72 -6.24 -8.90 -9.29
C ARG A 72 -5.88 -10.20 -8.58
N THR A 73 -5.42 -10.08 -7.33
CA THR A 73 -5.04 -11.23 -6.52
C THR A 73 -5.54 -11.07 -5.09
N ASP A 74 -5.59 -12.17 -4.36
CA ASP A 74 -6.01 -12.16 -2.95
C ASP A 74 -4.82 -12.05 -2.01
N ASN A 75 -3.62 -12.30 -2.50
CA ASN A 75 -2.45 -12.33 -1.64
C ASN A 75 -1.19 -12.05 -2.44
N SER A 76 -0.22 -11.47 -1.79
CA SER A 76 1.09 -11.23 -2.35
C SER A 76 2.11 -11.18 -1.22
N LYS A 77 3.38 -10.99 -1.54
CA LYS A 77 4.44 -10.92 -0.55
C LYS A 77 5.46 -9.88 -0.98
N GLY A 78 5.96 -9.12 -0.01
CA GLY A 78 6.96 -8.11 -0.27
C GLY A 78 6.37 -6.71 -0.41
N TRP A 79 7.09 -5.84 -1.09
CA TRP A 79 6.71 -4.44 -1.19
C TRP A 79 5.47 -4.23 -2.04
N VAL A 80 4.59 -3.35 -1.56
CA VAL A 80 3.33 -3.01 -2.21
C VAL A 80 3.25 -1.49 -2.31
N LEU A 81 2.90 -0.99 -3.49
CA LEU A 81 2.60 0.42 -3.67
C LEU A 81 1.16 0.65 -3.25
N CYS A 82 0.96 1.40 -2.18
CA CYS A 82 -0.37 1.66 -1.65
C CYS A 82 -0.96 2.91 -2.30
N CYS A 83 -2.13 2.77 -2.88
CA CYS A 83 -2.81 3.84 -3.61
C CYS A 83 -4.22 4.04 -3.08
N VAL A 84 -4.73 5.25 -3.25
CA VAL A 84 -6.12 5.58 -2.97
C VAL A 84 -6.71 6.19 -4.23
N ASP A 85 -7.78 5.59 -4.75
CA ASP A 85 -8.45 6.03 -5.97
C ASP A 85 -7.48 6.18 -7.15
N GLY A 86 -6.51 5.25 -7.25
CA GLY A 86 -5.52 5.26 -8.32
C GLY A 86 -4.35 6.23 -8.11
N ILE A 87 -4.28 6.89 -6.96
CA ILE A 87 -3.22 7.85 -6.66
C ILE A 87 -2.26 7.22 -5.65
N SER A 88 -0.98 7.19 -6.00
CA SER A 88 0.06 6.60 -5.14
C SER A 88 0.20 7.39 -3.85
N MET A 89 0.16 6.71 -2.71
CA MET A 89 0.26 7.34 -1.40
C MET A 89 1.55 6.98 -0.67
N GLY A 90 2.04 5.77 -0.84
CA GLY A 90 3.24 5.32 -0.15
C GLY A 90 3.44 3.83 -0.25
N TRP A 91 4.28 3.30 0.62
CA TRP A 91 4.65 1.89 0.61
C TRP A 91 4.01 1.12 1.75
N GLY A 92 3.83 -0.17 1.53
CA GLY A 92 3.58 -1.15 2.56
C GLY A 92 4.35 -2.41 2.24
N LYS A 93 4.52 -3.29 3.21
CA LYS A 93 5.16 -4.57 2.99
C LYS A 93 4.20 -5.67 3.42
N MET A 94 3.84 -6.52 2.47
CA MET A 94 2.82 -7.53 2.69
C MET A 94 3.41 -8.88 3.05
N ASN A 95 2.80 -9.53 4.05
CA ASN A 95 3.12 -10.88 4.45
C ASN A 95 1.90 -11.50 5.11
N ASN A 96 1.50 -12.69 4.67
CA ASN A 96 0.36 -13.43 5.23
C ASN A 96 -0.94 -12.61 5.28
N GLY A 97 -1.18 -11.80 4.25
CA GLY A 97 -2.40 -10.99 4.17
C GLY A 97 -2.37 -9.72 5.00
N ILE A 98 -1.27 -9.43 5.66
CA ILE A 98 -1.12 -8.22 6.47
C ILE A 98 -0.13 -7.29 5.79
N ILE A 99 -0.53 -6.05 5.57
CA ILE A 99 0.34 -5.03 4.99
C ILE A 99 0.88 -4.17 6.11
N LYS A 100 2.18 -4.31 6.38
CA LYS A 100 2.88 -3.47 7.34
C LYS A 100 3.05 -2.07 6.76
N ASN A 101 2.68 -1.07 7.53
CA ASN A 101 2.68 0.31 7.08
C ASN A 101 4.09 0.89 7.02
N HIS A 102 4.44 1.48 5.89
CA HIS A 102 5.71 2.20 5.70
C HIS A 102 5.50 3.67 5.32
N TYR A 103 4.32 4.20 5.61
CA TYR A 103 4.04 5.61 5.41
C TYR A 103 4.86 6.44 6.39
N PRO A 104 5.54 7.52 5.95
CA PRO A 104 6.45 8.27 6.81
C PRO A 104 5.75 8.82 8.06
N LYS A 105 6.40 8.66 9.21
CA LYS A 105 5.84 9.09 10.49
C LYS A 105 5.52 10.57 10.51
N GLY A 106 6.34 11.40 9.87
CA GLY A 106 6.13 12.84 9.83
C GLY A 106 4.92 13.28 9.00
N LEU A 107 4.39 12.39 8.16
CA LEU A 107 3.24 12.67 7.30
C LEU A 107 1.95 12.05 7.82
N ARG A 108 2.02 11.25 8.88
CA ARG A 108 0.84 10.55 9.39
C ARG A 108 -0.16 11.51 10.01
N ILE A 109 -1.44 11.25 9.73
CA ILE A 109 -2.49 12.05 10.34
C ILE A 109 -2.80 11.54 11.74
N MET A 110 -3.32 12.44 12.58
CA MET A 110 -3.76 12.11 13.94
C MET A 110 -5.25 11.80 13.90
N ARG A 111 -5.64 10.69 14.50
CA ARG A 111 -7.04 10.28 14.57
C ARG A 111 -7.66 10.65 15.87
#